data_78b6a4a1c692f497efbf47a9bb0f1d71
#
_entry.id   78b6a4a1c692f497efbf47a9bb0f1d71
#
_cell.length_a   1.000
_cell.length_b   1.000
_cell.length_c   1.000
_cell.angle_alpha   90.00
_cell.angle_beta   90.00
_cell.angle_gamma   90.00
#
_symmetry.space_group_name_H-M   'P 1'
#
loop_
_entity.id
_entity.type
_entity.pdbx_description
1 polymer ?
#
loop_
_entity_poly.entity_id
_entity_poly.type
_entity_poly.pdbx_seq_one_letter_code
_entity_poly.pdbx_strand_id
1 'polypeptide(L)'
;PNRWGQSVIIDQEALDGVFMGSLGNEAREAAESANSKLLSPQHALHVHNTRTAEGDHEMDRSLSYYAVRQGKAAFGLEASKEFPVEVRAYYHLLMVESFLAQAGVEFTRGFALTPEGVREALLDKLGVTFADNKVFLPLEDVRPAINLLPLSKDAPAQAVTSKPIMAVLP
;
A
#
# COMPACT_ATOMS: atom_id res chain seq x y z
N PRO A 1 -15.64 3.69 -15.32
CA PRO A 1 -15.50 3.39 -13.90
C PRO A 1 -14.40 2.36 -13.77
N ASN A 2 -13.39 2.67 -12.97
CA ASN A 2 -12.26 1.77 -12.77
C ASN A 2 -12.78 0.53 -12.01
N ARG A 3 -12.76 -0.65 -12.63
CA ARG A 3 -13.35 -1.89 -12.09
C ARG A 3 -12.77 -2.27 -10.71
N TRP A 4 -11.55 -1.87 -10.43
CA TRP A 4 -10.78 -2.27 -9.25
C TRP A 4 -10.43 -1.10 -8.31
N GLY A 5 -10.60 0.15 -8.72
CA GLY A 5 -10.20 1.30 -7.92
C GLY A 5 -11.01 1.41 -6.63
N GLN A 6 -10.37 1.59 -5.48
CA GLN A 6 -10.98 1.74 -4.16
C GLN A 6 -11.75 0.49 -3.70
N SER A 7 -11.04 -0.62 -3.52
CA SER A 7 -11.67 -1.87 -3.08
C SER A 7 -10.81 -2.70 -2.14
N VAL A 8 -11.49 -3.49 -1.32
CA VAL A 8 -10.94 -4.67 -0.66
C VAL A 8 -11.34 -5.88 -1.48
N ILE A 9 -10.36 -6.61 -1.99
CA ILE A 9 -10.57 -7.76 -2.87
C ILE A 9 -10.44 -9.03 -2.05
N ILE A 10 -11.39 -9.94 -2.26
CA ILE A 10 -11.37 -11.31 -1.73
C ILE A 10 -11.58 -12.31 -2.87
N ASP A 11 -11.10 -13.52 -2.72
CA ASP A 11 -11.20 -14.56 -3.74
C ASP A 11 -12.30 -15.58 -3.45
N GLN A 12 -12.88 -15.52 -2.25
CA GLN A 12 -14.05 -16.26 -1.78
C GLN A 12 -14.61 -15.65 -0.50
N GLU A 13 -15.83 -16.03 -0.07
CA GLU A 13 -16.46 -15.47 1.13
C GLU A 13 -15.86 -15.96 2.44
N ALA A 14 -15.44 -17.22 2.51
CA ALA A 14 -14.94 -17.81 3.74
C ALA A 14 -13.91 -18.92 3.52
N LEU A 15 -13.08 -19.12 4.54
CA LEU A 15 -12.16 -20.24 4.74
C LEU A 15 -12.45 -20.88 6.09
N ASP A 16 -13.01 -22.07 6.10
CA ASP A 16 -13.40 -22.74 7.33
C ASP A 16 -12.19 -23.12 8.19
N GLY A 17 -12.28 -22.87 9.50
CA GLY A 17 -11.24 -23.22 10.45
C GLY A 17 -9.95 -22.42 10.37
N VAL A 18 -9.94 -21.33 9.62
CA VAL A 18 -8.77 -20.46 9.44
C VAL A 18 -8.96 -19.18 10.25
N PHE A 19 -7.89 -18.70 10.89
CA PHE A 19 -7.86 -17.40 11.54
C PHE A 19 -8.13 -16.29 10.51
N MET A 20 -9.04 -15.38 10.83
CA MET A 20 -9.57 -14.38 9.89
C MET A 20 -10.16 -15.02 8.62
N GLY A 21 -10.83 -16.14 8.78
CA GLY A 21 -11.37 -16.91 7.66
C GLY A 21 -12.75 -16.48 7.17
N SER A 22 -13.44 -15.56 7.85
CA SER A 22 -14.69 -14.96 7.37
C SER A 22 -14.40 -13.81 6.39
N LEU A 23 -13.67 -14.10 5.31
CA LEU A 23 -13.06 -13.11 4.42
C LEU A 23 -14.01 -11.99 4.01
N GLY A 24 -15.26 -12.33 3.69
CA GLY A 24 -16.27 -11.35 3.33
C GLY A 24 -16.62 -10.38 4.46
N ASN A 25 -16.67 -10.85 5.72
CA ASN A 25 -16.99 -10.00 6.87
C ASN A 25 -15.80 -9.09 7.21
N GLU A 26 -14.61 -9.66 7.32
CA GLU A 26 -13.39 -8.87 7.60
C GLU A 26 -13.14 -7.81 6.52
N ALA A 27 -13.37 -8.14 5.26
CA ALA A 27 -13.25 -7.19 4.16
C ALA A 27 -14.28 -6.05 4.24
N ARG A 28 -15.54 -6.37 4.59
CA ARG A 28 -16.59 -5.35 4.79
C ARG A 28 -16.25 -4.43 5.94
N GLU A 29 -15.83 -4.98 7.08
CA GLU A 29 -15.42 -4.19 8.24
C GLU A 29 -14.25 -3.26 7.91
N ALA A 30 -13.24 -3.76 7.18
CA ALA A 30 -12.11 -2.93 6.75
C ALA A 30 -12.56 -1.80 5.80
N ALA A 31 -13.43 -2.09 4.85
CA ALA A 31 -13.98 -1.09 3.94
C ALA A 31 -14.84 -0.05 4.67
N GLU A 32 -15.69 -0.46 5.60
CA GLU A 32 -16.53 0.43 6.42
C GLU A 32 -15.67 1.33 7.33
N SER A 33 -14.65 0.76 7.97
CA SER A 33 -13.69 1.52 8.79
C SER A 33 -13.00 2.61 7.97
N ALA A 34 -12.52 2.27 6.77
CA ALA A 34 -11.91 3.25 5.87
C ALA A 34 -12.94 4.27 5.35
N ASN A 35 -14.17 3.85 5.05
CA ASN A 35 -15.25 4.72 4.59
C ASN A 35 -15.67 5.74 5.65
N SER A 36 -15.46 5.47 6.93
CA SER A 36 -15.73 6.43 8.01
C SER A 36 -14.75 7.63 8.01
N LYS A 37 -13.66 7.55 7.23
CA LYS A 37 -12.57 8.55 7.18
C LYS A 37 -12.25 9.00 5.76
N LEU A 38 -13.24 8.99 4.87
CA LEU A 38 -13.06 9.42 3.49
C LEU A 38 -12.71 10.91 3.39
N LEU A 39 -11.77 11.22 2.50
CA LEU A 39 -11.44 12.60 2.11
C LEU A 39 -12.53 13.23 1.23
N SER A 40 -13.29 12.38 0.53
CA SER A 40 -14.44 12.76 -0.29
C SER A 40 -15.43 11.58 -0.37
N PRO A 41 -16.74 11.79 -0.39
CA PRO A 41 -17.73 10.72 -0.59
C PRO A 41 -17.52 9.91 -1.88
N GLN A 42 -16.91 10.54 -2.89
CA GLN A 42 -16.62 9.88 -4.17
C GLN A 42 -15.48 8.85 -4.08
N HIS A 43 -14.73 8.85 -2.98
CA HIS A 43 -13.64 7.91 -2.72
C HIS A 43 -14.11 6.64 -2.01
N ALA A 44 -15.41 6.35 -1.99
CA ALA A 44 -15.95 5.21 -1.27
C ALA A 44 -15.30 3.88 -1.71
N LEU A 45 -14.88 3.11 -0.71
CA LEU A 45 -14.36 1.76 -0.89
C LEU A 45 -15.51 0.74 -0.88
N HIS A 46 -15.35 -0.32 -1.62
CA HIS A 46 -16.28 -1.45 -1.66
C HIS A 46 -15.52 -2.77 -1.54
N VAL A 47 -16.24 -3.83 -1.22
CA VAL A 47 -15.68 -5.19 -1.28
C VAL A 47 -15.94 -5.76 -2.67
N HIS A 48 -14.90 -6.36 -3.25
CA HIS A 48 -15.00 -7.08 -4.51
C HIS A 48 -14.61 -8.54 -4.30
N ASN A 49 -15.58 -9.45 -4.48
CA ASN A 49 -15.32 -10.88 -4.47
C ASN A 49 -15.08 -11.34 -5.92
N THR A 50 -13.89 -11.83 -6.20
CA THR A 50 -13.50 -12.32 -7.53
C THR A 50 -14.13 -13.68 -7.85
N ARG A 51 -14.60 -14.43 -6.83
CA ARG A 51 -15.11 -15.79 -6.94
C ARG A 51 -14.15 -16.77 -7.61
N THR A 52 -12.86 -16.51 -7.54
CA THR A 52 -11.82 -17.33 -8.16
C THR A 52 -11.88 -18.78 -7.64
N ALA A 53 -12.15 -18.96 -6.34
CA ALA A 53 -12.34 -20.28 -5.74
C ALA A 53 -13.62 -21.00 -6.24
N GLU A 54 -14.58 -20.27 -6.79
CA GLU A 54 -15.85 -20.79 -7.32
C GLU A 54 -15.82 -21.04 -8.85
N GLY A 55 -14.65 -20.87 -9.47
CA GLY A 55 -14.44 -21.16 -10.89
C GLY A 55 -14.36 -19.95 -11.82
N ASP A 56 -14.34 -18.73 -11.27
CA ASP A 56 -14.00 -17.54 -12.04
C ASP A 56 -12.47 -17.37 -12.04
N HIS A 57 -11.83 -17.84 -13.11
CA HIS A 57 -10.35 -17.94 -13.20
C HIS A 57 -9.61 -16.60 -13.33
N GLU A 58 -10.26 -15.48 -13.09
CA GLU A 58 -9.67 -14.15 -13.30
C GLU A 58 -8.41 -13.92 -12.44
N MET A 59 -8.41 -14.43 -11.21
CA MET A 59 -7.34 -14.23 -10.25
C MET A 59 -6.51 -15.47 -9.94
N ASP A 60 -6.58 -16.51 -10.76
CA ASP A 60 -5.87 -17.79 -10.55
C ASP A 60 -4.35 -17.63 -10.26
N ARG A 61 -3.74 -16.57 -10.79
CA ARG A 61 -2.31 -16.27 -10.65
C ARG A 61 -2.01 -15.20 -9.61
N SER A 62 -3.02 -14.74 -8.85
CA SER A 62 -2.81 -13.75 -7.82
C SER A 62 -2.14 -14.35 -6.58
N LEU A 63 -1.40 -13.51 -5.85
CA LEU A 63 -0.80 -13.91 -4.59
C LEU A 63 -1.87 -14.18 -3.52
N SER A 64 -2.98 -13.42 -3.54
CA SER A 64 -4.09 -13.61 -2.61
C SER A 64 -4.73 -14.98 -2.79
N TYR A 65 -5.05 -15.36 -4.03
CA TYR A 65 -5.62 -16.67 -4.31
C TYR A 65 -4.66 -17.83 -4.00
N TYR A 66 -3.37 -17.64 -4.29
CA TYR A 66 -2.35 -18.62 -3.88
C TYR A 66 -2.36 -18.82 -2.36
N ALA A 67 -2.41 -17.74 -1.57
CA ALA A 67 -2.46 -17.81 -0.11
C ALA A 67 -3.75 -18.51 0.37
N VAL A 68 -4.90 -18.16 -0.21
CA VAL A 68 -6.21 -18.79 0.07
C VAL A 68 -6.15 -20.31 -0.17
N ARG A 69 -5.56 -20.75 -1.27
CA ARG A 69 -5.37 -22.19 -1.57
C ARG A 69 -4.42 -22.90 -0.58
N GLN A 70 -3.55 -22.16 0.10
CA GLN A 70 -2.70 -22.67 1.17
C GLN A 70 -3.36 -22.59 2.56
N GLY A 71 -4.67 -22.30 2.63
CA GLY A 71 -5.40 -22.17 3.89
C GLY A 71 -4.99 -20.93 4.68
N LYS A 72 -4.65 -19.84 4.01
CA LYS A 72 -4.32 -18.54 4.62
C LYS A 72 -5.33 -17.51 4.22
N ALA A 73 -5.87 -16.77 5.20
CA ALA A 73 -6.68 -15.59 4.90
C ALA A 73 -5.84 -14.57 4.13
N ALA A 74 -6.38 -14.03 3.05
CA ALA A 74 -5.69 -13.06 2.23
C ALA A 74 -6.67 -12.05 1.64
N PHE A 75 -6.22 -10.80 1.55
CA PHE A 75 -7.00 -9.65 1.09
C PHE A 75 -6.17 -8.82 0.12
N GLY A 76 -6.74 -8.47 -1.02
CA GLY A 76 -6.19 -7.48 -1.93
C GLY A 76 -6.68 -6.09 -1.53
N LEU A 77 -5.77 -5.12 -1.44
CA LEU A 77 -6.13 -3.74 -1.11
C LEU A 77 -5.81 -2.84 -2.30
N GLU A 78 -6.83 -2.18 -2.82
CA GLU A 78 -6.71 -1.33 -4.00
C GLU A 78 -7.09 0.11 -3.70
N ALA A 79 -6.26 1.04 -4.15
CA ALA A 79 -6.57 2.46 -4.17
C ALA A 79 -6.41 3.00 -5.60
N SER A 80 -7.31 3.91 -6.00
CA SER A 80 -7.33 4.43 -7.37
C SER A 80 -5.99 5.02 -7.77
N LYS A 81 -5.47 4.58 -8.93
CA LYS A 81 -4.22 5.12 -9.51
C LYS A 81 -4.31 6.60 -9.90
N GLU A 82 -5.51 7.14 -9.97
CA GLU A 82 -5.76 8.55 -10.28
C GLU A 82 -5.47 9.48 -9.09
N PHE A 83 -5.38 8.92 -7.88
CA PHE A 83 -5.01 9.70 -6.71
C PHE A 83 -3.49 9.93 -6.61
N PRO A 84 -3.08 11.05 -6.02
CA PRO A 84 -1.70 11.25 -5.60
C PRO A 84 -1.21 10.11 -4.70
N VAL A 85 0.09 9.88 -4.67
CA VAL A 85 0.67 8.73 -3.96
C VAL A 85 0.36 8.75 -2.45
N GLU A 86 0.39 9.91 -1.83
CA GLU A 86 0.06 10.11 -0.42
C GLU A 86 -1.40 9.77 -0.11
N VAL A 87 -2.33 10.08 -1.02
CA VAL A 87 -3.75 9.74 -0.88
C VAL A 87 -3.97 8.24 -1.04
N ARG A 88 -3.29 7.61 -2.00
CA ARG A 88 -3.33 6.14 -2.14
C ARG A 88 -2.79 5.45 -0.91
N ALA A 89 -1.64 5.89 -0.42
CA ALA A 89 -1.04 5.33 0.78
C ALA A 89 -1.91 5.58 2.03
N TYR A 90 -2.56 6.74 2.13
CA TYR A 90 -3.53 7.02 3.19
C TYR A 90 -4.66 5.97 3.21
N TYR A 91 -5.30 5.70 2.07
CA TYR A 91 -6.37 4.69 2.00
C TYR A 91 -5.87 3.27 2.24
N HIS A 92 -4.69 2.91 1.73
CA HIS A 92 -4.09 1.60 2.04
C HIS A 92 -3.82 1.46 3.53
N LEU A 93 -3.32 2.49 4.21
CA LEU A 93 -3.07 2.45 5.65
C LEU A 93 -4.36 2.34 6.46
N LEU A 94 -5.43 3.02 6.07
CA LEU A 94 -6.74 2.86 6.72
C LEU A 94 -7.22 1.41 6.69
N MET A 95 -7.10 0.74 5.55
CA MET A 95 -7.50 -0.65 5.39
C MET A 95 -6.56 -1.59 6.17
N VAL A 96 -5.25 -1.42 6.03
CA VAL A 96 -4.24 -2.23 6.75
C VAL A 96 -4.43 -2.12 8.26
N GLU A 97 -4.62 -0.91 8.80
CA GLU A 97 -4.82 -0.70 10.22
C GLU A 97 -6.11 -1.36 10.73
N SER A 98 -7.17 -1.38 9.91
CA SER A 98 -8.38 -2.12 10.25
C SER A 98 -8.11 -3.62 10.35
N PHE A 99 -7.38 -4.21 9.39
CA PHE A 99 -7.01 -5.63 9.46
C PHE A 99 -6.08 -5.94 10.64
N LEU A 100 -5.14 -5.06 10.96
CA LEU A 100 -4.29 -5.23 12.15
C LEU A 100 -5.14 -5.23 13.43
N ALA A 101 -6.10 -4.33 13.54
CA ALA A 101 -7.02 -4.29 14.68
C ALA A 101 -7.87 -5.57 14.78
N GLN A 102 -8.45 -6.04 13.67
CA GLN A 102 -9.19 -7.29 13.61
C GLN A 102 -8.32 -8.50 13.98
N ALA A 103 -7.04 -8.47 13.61
CA ALA A 103 -6.07 -9.50 13.98
C ALA A 103 -5.56 -9.39 15.44
N GLY A 104 -6.02 -8.39 16.20
CA GLY A 104 -5.55 -8.14 17.57
C GLY A 104 -4.12 -7.62 17.66
N VAL A 105 -3.59 -7.04 16.59
CA VAL A 105 -2.24 -6.48 16.55
C VAL A 105 -2.27 -5.03 17.02
N GLU A 106 -1.62 -4.76 18.14
CA GLU A 106 -1.41 -3.41 18.63
C GLU A 106 -0.19 -2.77 17.95
N PHE A 107 -0.32 -1.51 17.57
CA PHE A 107 0.76 -0.75 16.94
C PHE A 107 0.67 0.75 17.26
N THR A 108 1.78 1.45 17.09
CA THR A 108 1.84 2.91 17.17
C THR A 108 2.41 3.47 15.88
N ARG A 109 1.82 4.58 15.39
CA ARG A 109 2.34 5.31 14.24
C ARG A 109 3.24 6.46 14.67
N GLY A 110 4.35 6.64 13.98
CA GLY A 110 5.24 7.77 14.17
C GLY A 110 4.87 9.03 13.37
N PHE A 111 3.65 9.07 12.79
CA PHE A 111 3.16 10.20 11.96
C PHE A 111 1.64 10.29 12.04
N ALA A 112 1.07 11.43 11.68
CA ALA A 112 -0.39 11.59 11.60
C ALA A 112 -0.94 10.83 10.38
N LEU A 113 -2.07 10.11 10.55
CA LEU A 113 -2.76 9.47 9.43
C LEU A 113 -3.64 10.49 8.70
N THR A 114 -3.00 11.35 7.96
CA THR A 114 -3.58 12.30 7.00
C THR A 114 -2.76 12.24 5.72
N PRO A 115 -3.25 12.68 4.57
CA PRO A 115 -2.43 12.74 3.35
C PRO A 115 -1.11 13.48 3.56
N GLU A 116 -1.14 14.60 4.25
CA GLU A 116 0.06 15.41 4.57
C GLU A 116 1.05 14.64 5.44
N GLY A 117 0.58 14.03 6.54
CA GLY A 117 1.44 13.24 7.42
C GLY A 117 2.02 12.01 6.73
N VAL A 118 1.24 11.37 5.84
CA VAL A 118 1.71 10.27 5.00
C VAL A 118 2.75 10.78 4.00
N ARG A 119 2.51 11.92 3.35
CA ARG A 119 3.47 12.53 2.43
C ARG A 119 4.79 12.82 3.14
N GLU A 120 4.74 13.51 4.27
CA GLU A 120 5.91 13.79 5.09
C GLU A 120 6.66 12.50 5.48
N ALA A 121 5.91 11.47 5.87
CA ALA A 121 6.49 10.20 6.26
C ALA A 121 7.17 9.45 5.11
N LEU A 122 6.66 9.57 3.90
CA LEU A 122 7.13 8.82 2.72
C LEU A 122 8.14 9.61 1.88
N LEU A 123 7.92 10.90 1.68
CA LEU A 123 8.61 11.68 0.66
C LEU A 123 9.65 12.64 1.24
N ASP A 124 9.32 13.35 2.31
CA ASP A 124 10.16 14.46 2.79
C ASP A 124 11.47 13.98 3.46
N LYS A 125 11.51 12.69 3.86
CA LYS A 125 12.70 12.10 4.51
C LYS A 125 13.41 11.07 3.64
N LEU A 126 12.97 10.91 2.40
CA LEU A 126 13.60 10.02 1.42
C LEU A 126 14.24 10.84 0.32
N GLY A 127 15.44 10.46 -0.07
CA GLY A 127 16.14 11.13 -1.14
C GLY A 127 17.39 10.39 -1.56
N VAL A 128 18.07 10.94 -2.53
CA VAL A 128 19.34 10.42 -3.04
C VAL A 128 20.43 11.45 -2.74
N THR A 129 21.53 11.01 -2.18
CA THR A 129 22.70 11.87 -1.96
C THR A 129 23.80 11.60 -2.95
N PHE A 130 24.54 12.64 -3.27
CA PHE A 130 25.68 12.60 -4.17
C PHE A 130 26.86 13.36 -3.57
N ALA A 131 28.07 13.14 -4.12
CA ALA A 131 29.28 13.85 -3.75
C ALA A 131 29.52 13.82 -2.23
N ASP A 132 29.58 12.63 -1.63
CA ASP A 132 29.81 12.43 -0.20
C ASP A 132 28.79 13.19 0.67
N ASN A 133 27.52 13.08 0.36
CA ASN A 133 26.39 13.71 1.04
C ASN A 133 26.33 15.25 0.95
N LYS A 134 27.07 15.86 0.04
CA LYS A 134 27.05 17.31 -0.17
C LYS A 134 25.82 17.80 -0.93
N VAL A 135 25.21 16.93 -1.72
CA VAL A 135 23.97 17.21 -2.47
C VAL A 135 22.93 16.20 -2.06
N PHE A 136 21.80 16.67 -1.59
CA PHE A 136 20.61 15.85 -1.29
C PHE A 136 19.50 16.25 -2.24
N LEU A 137 18.92 15.25 -2.93
CA LEU A 137 17.71 15.41 -3.75
C LEU A 137 16.57 14.65 -3.07
N PRO A 138 15.49 15.33 -2.65
CA PRO A 138 14.28 14.66 -2.18
C PRO A 138 13.75 13.67 -3.22
N LEU A 139 13.11 12.59 -2.77
CA LEU A 139 12.59 11.56 -3.67
C LEU A 139 11.59 12.12 -4.70
N GLU A 140 10.83 13.15 -4.33
CA GLU A 140 9.89 13.82 -5.23
C GLU A 140 10.58 14.54 -6.41
N ASP A 141 11.82 14.96 -6.24
CA ASP A 141 12.65 15.59 -7.26
C ASP A 141 13.41 14.56 -8.11
N VAL A 142 13.48 13.32 -7.64
CA VAL A 142 14.09 12.21 -8.37
C VAL A 142 13.07 11.64 -9.37
N ARG A 143 13.24 11.97 -10.64
CA ARG A 143 12.45 11.41 -11.74
C ARG A 143 13.22 10.28 -12.43
N PRO A 144 12.58 9.50 -13.33
CA PRO A 144 13.24 8.37 -14.02
C PRO A 144 14.59 8.72 -14.69
N ALA A 145 14.83 9.99 -14.92
CA ALA A 145 16.13 10.50 -15.35
C ALA A 145 16.47 11.77 -14.59
N ILE A 146 17.54 11.74 -13.83
CA ILE A 146 18.16 12.94 -13.28
C ILE A 146 19.13 13.43 -14.35
N ASN A 147 18.74 14.43 -15.12
CA ASN A 147 19.58 15.02 -16.12
C ASN A 147 20.58 15.98 -15.49
N LEU A 148 21.86 15.84 -15.86
CA LEU A 148 22.92 16.79 -15.55
C LEU A 148 23.34 16.88 -14.07
N LEU A 149 23.48 15.75 -13.37
CA LEU A 149 24.29 15.72 -12.15
C LEU A 149 25.78 15.65 -12.52
N PRO A 150 26.55 16.71 -12.23
CA PRO A 150 28.00 16.69 -12.47
C PRO A 150 28.70 15.84 -11.42
N LEU A 151 28.56 14.53 -11.51
CA LEU A 151 29.31 13.60 -10.68
C LEU A 151 30.68 13.37 -11.29
N SER A 152 31.72 13.37 -10.48
CA SER A 152 32.99 12.79 -10.90
C SER A 152 32.79 11.29 -11.18
N LYS A 153 33.60 10.72 -12.11
CA LYS A 153 33.47 9.30 -12.46
C LYS A 153 33.60 8.35 -11.26
N ASP A 154 34.22 8.81 -10.19
CA ASP A 154 34.55 8.01 -9.01
C ASP A 154 33.69 8.39 -7.78
N ALA A 155 32.68 9.26 -7.96
CA ALA A 155 31.80 9.63 -6.84
C ALA A 155 30.69 8.56 -6.65
N PRO A 156 30.68 7.86 -5.52
CA PRO A 156 29.62 6.87 -5.27
C PRO A 156 28.26 7.58 -5.12
N ALA A 157 27.25 7.07 -5.84
CA ALA A 157 25.87 7.41 -5.53
C ALA A 157 25.41 6.56 -4.34
N GLN A 158 24.87 7.21 -3.32
CA GLN A 158 24.35 6.52 -2.13
C GLN A 158 22.89 6.88 -1.93
N ALA A 159 22.06 5.86 -1.71
CA ALA A 159 20.72 6.08 -1.20
C ALA A 159 20.78 6.24 0.33
N VAL A 160 20.27 7.35 0.82
CA VAL A 160 20.17 7.60 2.26
C VAL A 160 18.69 7.60 2.62
N THR A 161 18.31 6.72 3.53
CA THR A 161 16.98 6.71 4.14
C THR A 161 17.12 6.97 5.63
N SER A 162 16.29 7.83 6.18
CA SER A 162 16.19 8.03 7.63
C SER A 162 15.35 6.91 8.29
N LYS A 163 14.84 5.96 7.50
CA LYS A 163 14.00 4.84 7.91
C LYS A 163 14.53 3.55 7.32
N PRO A 164 14.21 2.37 7.89
CA PRO A 164 14.64 1.09 7.37
C PRO A 164 13.86 0.72 6.09
N ILE A 165 14.11 1.44 5.02
CA ILE A 165 13.61 1.11 3.69
C ILE A 165 14.80 0.65 2.87
N MET A 166 14.67 -0.52 2.26
CA MET A 166 15.68 -1.04 1.36
C MET A 166 15.58 -0.31 0.03
N ALA A 167 16.56 0.54 -0.27
CA ALA A 167 16.72 1.09 -1.61
C ALA A 167 17.64 0.16 -2.41
N VAL A 168 17.14 -0.37 -3.51
CA VAL A 168 17.97 -1.11 -4.47
C VAL A 168 18.43 -0.10 -5.51
N LEU A 169 19.74 0.18 -5.53
CA LEU A 169 20.37 0.93 -6.61
C LEU A 169 20.70 -0.04 -7.75
N PRO A 170 20.46 0.34 -9.00
CA PRO A 170 20.81 -0.46 -10.15
C PRO A 170 22.32 -0.65 -10.30
#